data_128e7bc3372c0e230d4e33e451b84fd0
#
_entry.id   128e7bc3372c0e230d4e33e451b84fd0
#
_cell.length_a   1.000
_cell.length_b   1.000
_cell.length_c   1.000
_cell.angle_alpha   90.00
_cell.angle_beta   90.00
_cell.angle_gamma   90.00
#
_symmetry.space_group_name_H-M   'P 1'
#
loop_
_entity.id
_entity.type
_entity.pdbx_description
1 polymer ?
#
loop_
_entity_poly.entity_id
_entity_poly.type
_entity_poly.pdbx_seq_one_letter_code
_entity_poly.pdbx_strand_id
1 'polypeptide(L)'
;MKKVMVAYYSRTGKTEKMAEAIAEGVRFSGNAAEVVKIADLKNEKAFQGFDGYIFGCPTYHRDMTENFKTFLFLAQKGGLAGKLGGAFGSSTHSGEAPGYIFDTMEHVFQMKMTELGPFKLEEKVVDATEGMRACQDYGRAMGKKLAQG
;
A
#
# COMPACT_ATOMS: atom_id res chain seq x y z
N MET A 1 -19.09 -6.22 -4.37
CA MET A 1 -17.98 -5.28 -4.51
C MET A 1 -17.04 -5.41 -3.32
N LYS A 2 -15.78 -5.60 -3.57
CA LYS A 2 -14.77 -5.63 -2.52
C LYS A 2 -14.25 -4.23 -2.25
N LYS A 3 -13.63 -4.03 -1.10
CA LYS A 3 -13.13 -2.71 -0.68
C LYS A 3 -11.68 -2.82 -0.22
N VAL A 4 -10.84 -1.93 -0.74
CA VAL A 4 -9.40 -1.91 -0.46
C VAL A 4 -9.03 -0.61 0.25
N MET A 5 -8.24 -0.73 1.32
CA MET A 5 -7.63 0.42 1.98
C MET A 5 -6.24 0.66 1.37
N VAL A 6 -5.99 1.87 0.91
CA VAL A 6 -4.65 2.30 0.47
C VAL A 6 -4.17 3.32 1.48
N ALA A 7 -3.35 2.88 2.42
CA ALA A 7 -2.86 3.72 3.51
C ALA A 7 -1.41 4.11 3.25
N TYR A 8 -1.10 5.40 3.43
CA TYR A 8 0.21 5.90 3.07
C TYR A 8 0.70 7.01 3.99
N TYR A 9 2.02 7.19 3.98
CA TYR A 9 2.68 8.39 4.44
C TYR A 9 3.45 8.98 3.27
N SER A 10 3.39 10.30 3.09
CA SER A 10 4.11 11.00 2.05
C SER A 10 4.71 12.28 2.61
N ARG A 11 5.98 12.53 2.26
CA ARG A 11 6.66 13.76 2.68
C ARG A 11 6.64 14.80 1.58
N THR A 12 6.95 14.38 0.36
CA THR A 12 7.08 15.30 -0.78
C THR A 12 5.91 15.23 -1.76
N GLY A 13 4.93 14.37 -1.49
CA GLY A 13 3.79 14.16 -2.36
C GLY A 13 3.95 13.03 -3.37
N LYS A 14 5.13 12.44 -3.51
CA LYS A 14 5.35 11.38 -4.50
C LYS A 14 4.65 10.09 -4.11
N THR A 15 4.81 9.66 -2.86
CA THR A 15 4.10 8.46 -2.37
C THR A 15 2.59 8.66 -2.40
N GLU A 16 2.11 9.87 -2.14
CA GLU A 16 0.69 10.20 -2.23
C GLU A 16 0.16 10.00 -3.65
N LYS A 17 0.89 10.47 -4.65
CA LYS A 17 0.51 10.29 -6.06
C LYS A 17 0.45 8.82 -6.42
N MET A 18 1.40 8.02 -5.92
CA MET A 18 1.37 6.58 -6.12
C MET A 18 0.12 5.97 -5.49
N ALA A 19 -0.20 6.36 -4.26
CA ALA A 19 -1.38 5.85 -3.55
C ALA A 19 -2.66 6.13 -4.34
N GLU A 20 -2.80 7.36 -4.85
CA GLU A 20 -3.98 7.75 -5.64
C GLU A 20 -4.08 6.93 -6.92
N ALA A 21 -2.98 6.74 -7.64
CA ALA A 21 -2.97 5.99 -8.89
C ALA A 21 -3.25 4.50 -8.65
N ILE A 22 -2.70 3.93 -7.58
CA ILE A 22 -2.97 2.54 -7.20
C ILE A 22 -4.47 2.37 -6.90
N ALA A 23 -5.06 3.31 -6.16
CA ALA A 23 -6.49 3.29 -5.86
C ALA A 23 -7.35 3.37 -7.12
N GLU A 24 -6.94 4.20 -8.09
CA GLU A 24 -7.62 4.26 -9.39
C GLU A 24 -7.62 2.88 -10.06
N GLY A 25 -6.48 2.19 -10.03
CA GLY A 25 -6.37 0.85 -10.61
C GLY A 25 -7.32 -0.14 -9.95
N VAL A 26 -7.44 -0.08 -8.61
CA VAL A 26 -8.39 -0.91 -7.88
C VAL A 26 -9.82 -0.62 -8.38
N ARG A 27 -10.16 0.65 -8.55
CA ARG A 27 -11.49 1.06 -9.01
C ARG A 27 -11.74 0.60 -10.45
N PHE A 28 -10.72 0.60 -11.30
CA PHE A 28 -10.84 0.10 -12.67
C PHE A 28 -11.21 -1.39 -12.71
N SER A 29 -10.89 -2.16 -11.67
CA SER A 29 -11.25 -3.57 -11.59
C SER A 29 -12.68 -3.79 -11.09
N GLY A 30 -13.43 -2.72 -10.79
CA GLY A 30 -14.79 -2.80 -10.30
C GLY A 30 -14.93 -2.87 -8.79
N ASN A 31 -13.87 -2.53 -8.04
CA ASN A 31 -13.89 -2.55 -6.58
C ASN A 31 -13.82 -1.13 -6.02
N ALA A 32 -14.15 -0.99 -4.73
CA ALA A 32 -14.00 0.27 -4.03
C ALA A 32 -12.59 0.40 -3.47
N ALA A 33 -12.08 1.61 -3.42
CA ALA A 33 -10.78 1.89 -2.80
C ALA A 33 -10.88 3.19 -2.01
N GLU A 34 -10.30 3.18 -0.82
CA GLU A 34 -10.23 4.35 0.05
C GLU A 34 -8.76 4.68 0.30
N VAL A 35 -8.38 5.90 -0.06
CA VAL A 35 -7.01 6.40 0.13
C VAL A 35 -6.97 7.14 1.46
N VAL A 36 -6.08 6.72 2.36
CA VAL A 36 -6.06 7.21 3.73
C VAL A 36 -4.63 7.56 4.14
N LYS A 37 -4.45 8.73 4.76
CA LYS A 37 -3.19 9.04 5.41
C LYS A 37 -3.09 8.25 6.70
N ILE A 38 -1.90 7.70 7.00
CA ILE A 38 -1.75 6.93 8.24
C ILE A 38 -2.07 7.75 9.49
N ALA A 39 -1.85 9.06 9.44
CA ALA A 39 -2.16 9.96 10.56
C ALA A 39 -3.66 10.00 10.89
N ASP A 40 -4.52 9.65 9.93
CA ASP A 40 -5.98 9.64 10.13
C ASP A 40 -6.49 8.32 10.69
N LEU A 41 -5.66 7.29 10.77
CA LEU A 41 -6.01 6.00 11.36
C LEU A 41 -5.64 6.01 12.83
N LYS A 42 -6.62 6.26 13.70
CA LYS A 42 -6.38 6.56 15.12
C LYS A 42 -6.40 5.33 16.03
N ASN A 43 -7.10 4.27 15.62
CA ASN A 43 -7.21 3.05 16.42
C ASN A 43 -7.46 1.84 15.51
N GLU A 44 -7.42 0.65 16.10
CA GLU A 44 -7.54 -0.61 15.36
C GLU A 44 -8.90 -0.79 14.68
N LYS A 45 -9.94 -0.12 15.13
CA LYS A 45 -11.27 -0.23 14.52
C LYS A 45 -11.28 0.39 13.13
N ALA A 46 -10.37 1.32 12.84
CA ALA A 46 -10.29 1.97 11.54
C ALA A 46 -9.94 0.99 10.41
N PHE A 47 -9.39 -0.18 10.75
CA PHE A 47 -9.01 -1.19 9.76
C PHE A 47 -10.15 -2.15 9.42
N GLN A 48 -11.30 -2.04 10.06
CA GLN A 48 -12.40 -2.98 9.83
C GLN A 48 -13.20 -2.61 8.58
N GLY A 49 -13.78 -3.60 7.93
CA GLY A 49 -14.64 -3.39 6.77
C GLY A 49 -13.93 -3.39 5.43
N PHE A 50 -12.68 -3.81 5.39
CA PHE A 50 -11.90 -3.90 4.16
C PHE A 50 -11.57 -5.36 3.83
N ASP A 51 -11.42 -5.63 2.54
CA ASP A 51 -11.08 -6.96 2.02
C ASP A 51 -9.61 -7.06 1.63
N GLY A 52 -8.97 -5.93 1.40
CA GLY A 52 -7.55 -5.85 1.06
C GLY A 52 -6.93 -4.58 1.59
N TYR A 53 -5.61 -4.62 1.76
CA TYR A 53 -4.85 -3.52 2.33
C TYR A 53 -3.57 -3.32 1.53
N ILE A 54 -3.32 -2.08 1.12
CA ILE A 54 -2.10 -1.71 0.41
C ILE A 54 -1.46 -0.57 1.19
N PHE A 55 -0.25 -0.80 1.70
CA PHE A 55 0.44 0.16 2.57
C PHE A 55 1.68 0.71 1.88
N GLY A 56 1.94 2.00 2.02
CA GLY A 56 3.08 2.61 1.37
C GLY A 56 3.70 3.78 2.09
N CYS A 57 5.02 3.91 1.96
CA CYS A 57 5.77 5.05 2.44
C CYS A 57 7.07 5.19 1.65
N PRO A 58 7.72 6.37 1.69
CA PRO A 58 9.03 6.53 1.03
C PRO A 58 10.12 5.81 1.82
N THR A 59 11.24 5.54 1.12
CA THR A 59 12.45 4.99 1.75
C THR A 59 13.38 6.14 2.13
N TYR A 60 13.73 6.23 3.42
CA TYR A 60 14.73 7.16 3.92
C TYR A 60 15.76 6.38 4.72
N HIS A 61 17.04 6.64 4.47
CA HIS A 61 18.13 5.93 5.14
C HIS A 61 17.98 4.40 5.06
N ARG A 62 17.57 3.92 3.89
CA ARG A 62 17.37 2.49 3.57
C ARG A 62 16.28 1.83 4.41
N ASP A 63 15.33 2.60 4.92
CA ASP A 63 14.29 2.07 5.79
C ASP A 63 12.97 2.82 5.56
N MET A 64 11.91 2.29 6.14
CA MET A 64 10.66 3.02 6.24
C MET A 64 10.80 4.12 7.29
N THR A 65 9.90 5.10 7.27
CA THR A 65 9.91 6.20 8.22
C THR A 65 9.49 5.72 9.62
N GLU A 66 9.93 6.45 10.66
CA GLU A 66 9.60 6.09 12.05
C GLU A 66 8.10 6.09 12.31
N ASN A 67 7.38 7.08 11.77
CA ASN A 67 5.93 7.13 11.95
C ASN A 67 5.24 5.95 11.27
N PHE A 68 5.82 5.43 10.19
CA PHE A 68 5.26 4.26 9.54
C PHE A 68 5.48 2.99 10.35
N LYS A 69 6.62 2.89 11.04
CA LYS A 69 6.87 1.79 11.96
C LYS A 69 5.83 1.78 13.08
N THR A 70 5.54 2.96 13.63
CA THR A 70 4.49 3.10 14.66
C THR A 70 3.13 2.71 14.11
N PHE A 71 2.82 3.12 12.88
CA PHE A 71 1.58 2.74 12.22
C PHE A 71 1.44 1.22 12.08
N LEU A 72 2.53 0.52 11.75
CA LEU A 72 2.48 -0.93 11.59
C LEU A 72 2.14 -1.64 12.91
N PHE A 73 2.59 -1.12 14.06
CA PHE A 73 2.16 -1.65 15.35
C PHE A 73 0.65 -1.51 15.55
N LEU A 74 0.08 -0.38 15.11
CA LEU A 74 -1.36 -0.19 15.18
C LEU A 74 -2.08 -1.17 14.24
N ALA A 75 -1.59 -1.31 13.01
CA ALA A 75 -2.19 -2.19 12.02
C ALA A 75 -2.20 -3.65 12.48
N GLN A 76 -1.18 -4.06 13.23
CA GLN A 76 -1.09 -5.42 13.77
C GLN A 76 -2.32 -5.76 14.63
N LYS A 77 -2.88 -4.76 15.30
CA LYS A 77 -4.06 -4.94 16.15
C LYS A 77 -5.37 -4.96 15.34
N GLY A 78 -5.29 -4.68 14.06
CA GLY A 78 -6.47 -4.53 13.20
C GLY A 78 -7.09 -5.81 12.71
N GLY A 79 -6.47 -6.97 12.96
CA GLY A 79 -7.03 -8.25 12.54
C GLY A 79 -6.94 -8.49 11.04
N LEU A 80 -5.76 -8.28 10.45
CA LEU A 80 -5.56 -8.35 9.00
C LEU A 80 -5.23 -9.75 8.48
N ALA A 81 -5.14 -10.74 9.36
CA ALA A 81 -4.73 -12.09 8.98
C ALA A 81 -5.63 -12.65 7.88
N GLY A 82 -5.03 -13.25 6.86
CA GLY A 82 -5.75 -13.84 5.74
C GLY A 82 -6.26 -12.87 4.70
N LYS A 83 -6.19 -11.55 4.94
CA LYS A 83 -6.61 -10.53 3.97
C LYS A 83 -5.52 -10.33 2.91
N LEU A 84 -5.93 -9.91 1.72
CA LEU A 84 -4.97 -9.64 0.64
C LEU A 84 -4.18 -8.37 0.96
N GLY A 85 -2.87 -8.43 0.77
CA GLY A 85 -1.99 -7.30 1.05
C GLY A 85 -1.05 -6.96 -0.08
N GLY A 86 -0.63 -5.70 -0.11
CA GLY A 86 0.39 -5.18 -0.99
C GLY A 86 1.15 -4.06 -0.31
N ALA A 87 2.30 -3.71 -0.86
CA ALA A 87 3.14 -2.65 -0.32
C ALA A 87 3.80 -1.87 -1.45
N PHE A 88 3.98 -0.57 -1.25
CA PHE A 88 4.55 0.29 -2.27
C PHE A 88 5.36 1.43 -1.64
N GLY A 89 6.09 2.13 -2.48
CA GLY A 89 6.79 3.32 -2.02
C GLY A 89 7.66 3.96 -3.09
N SER A 90 8.02 5.22 -2.84
CA SER A 90 8.94 5.98 -3.68
C SER A 90 10.32 6.06 -3.02
N SER A 91 11.35 6.31 -3.83
CA SER A 91 12.71 6.42 -3.33
C SER A 91 13.55 7.30 -4.25
N THR A 92 14.60 7.90 -3.70
CA THR A 92 15.58 8.67 -4.50
C THR A 92 16.76 7.79 -4.90
N HIS A 93 17.12 6.82 -4.08
CA HIS A 93 18.28 5.94 -4.31
C HIS A 93 17.87 4.48 -4.25
N SER A 94 17.77 3.91 -3.07
CA SER A 94 17.37 2.53 -2.86
C SER A 94 15.93 2.48 -2.37
N GLY A 95 15.23 1.39 -2.62
CA GLY A 95 13.81 1.27 -2.31
C GLY A 95 13.51 0.13 -1.35
N GLU A 96 14.12 0.12 -0.17
CA GLU A 96 13.96 -0.95 0.80
C GLU A 96 12.62 -0.94 1.54
N ALA A 97 12.01 0.26 1.75
CA ALA A 97 10.83 0.35 2.60
C ALA A 97 9.66 -0.56 2.14
N PRO A 98 9.28 -0.61 0.85
CA PRO A 98 8.19 -1.50 0.45
C PRO A 98 8.45 -2.96 0.78
N GLY A 99 9.70 -3.42 0.65
CA GLY A 99 10.06 -4.80 0.99
C GLY A 99 9.89 -5.09 2.47
N TYR A 100 10.31 -4.17 3.33
CA TYR A 100 10.16 -4.33 4.78
C TYR A 100 8.69 -4.32 5.19
N ILE A 101 7.89 -3.43 4.58
CA ILE A 101 6.45 -3.39 4.84
C ILE A 101 5.81 -4.70 4.40
N PHE A 102 6.15 -5.16 3.19
CA PHE A 102 5.63 -6.39 2.62
C PHE A 102 5.93 -7.59 3.52
N ASP A 103 7.18 -7.71 3.97
CA ASP A 103 7.60 -8.80 4.84
C ASP A 103 6.86 -8.78 6.18
N THR A 104 6.63 -7.59 6.74
CA THR A 104 5.89 -7.43 7.99
C THR A 104 4.44 -7.87 7.81
N MET A 105 3.81 -7.47 6.70
CA MET A 105 2.43 -7.86 6.42
C MET A 105 2.31 -9.36 6.25
N GLU A 106 3.27 -9.98 5.57
CA GLU A 106 3.24 -11.42 5.32
C GLU A 106 3.53 -12.23 6.58
N HIS A 107 4.62 -11.93 7.26
CA HIS A 107 5.14 -12.77 8.34
C HIS A 107 4.61 -12.41 9.73
N VAL A 108 4.36 -11.14 9.98
CA VAL A 108 3.85 -10.69 11.28
C VAL A 108 2.32 -10.65 11.28
N PHE A 109 1.71 -10.05 10.25
CA PHE A 109 0.25 -9.93 10.19
C PHE A 109 -0.40 -11.17 9.59
N GLN A 110 0.37 -12.06 8.98
CA GLN A 110 -0.11 -13.30 8.37
C GLN A 110 -1.14 -13.05 7.26
N MET A 111 -0.88 -12.02 6.47
CA MET A 111 -1.71 -11.68 5.33
C MET A 111 -1.34 -12.53 4.11
N LYS A 112 -2.26 -12.60 3.15
CA LYS A 112 -2.00 -13.19 1.85
C LYS A 112 -1.49 -12.09 0.94
N MET A 113 -0.19 -12.11 0.63
CA MET A 113 0.41 -11.04 -0.13
C MET A 113 0.25 -11.26 -1.62
N THR A 114 0.17 -10.16 -2.37
CA THR A 114 0.10 -10.21 -3.83
C THR A 114 1.33 -10.91 -4.41
N GLU A 115 1.11 -11.70 -5.47
CA GLU A 115 2.19 -12.38 -6.18
C GLU A 115 3.13 -11.39 -6.88
N LEU A 116 2.70 -10.15 -7.06
CA LEU A 116 3.52 -9.11 -7.67
C LEU A 116 4.67 -8.65 -6.78
N GLY A 117 4.59 -8.96 -5.48
CA GLY A 117 5.59 -8.50 -4.52
C GLY A 117 5.44 -7.03 -4.15
N PRO A 118 6.43 -6.47 -3.48
CA PRO A 118 6.42 -5.04 -3.17
C PRO A 118 6.67 -4.21 -4.42
N PHE A 119 6.00 -3.07 -4.53
CA PHE A 119 6.07 -2.19 -5.69
C PHE A 119 6.81 -0.91 -5.33
N LYS A 120 7.83 -0.57 -6.12
CA LYS A 120 8.64 0.62 -5.87
C LYS A 120 8.90 1.40 -7.16
N LEU A 121 8.97 2.71 -7.04
CA LEU A 121 9.36 3.62 -8.12
C LEU A 121 10.37 4.62 -7.60
N GLU A 122 11.32 5.00 -8.44
CA GLU A 122 12.15 6.17 -8.13
C GLU A 122 11.29 7.43 -8.25
N GLU A 123 11.55 8.41 -7.39
CA GLU A 123 10.75 9.65 -7.35
C GLU A 123 10.66 10.32 -8.71
N LYS A 124 11.74 10.28 -9.47
CA LYS A 124 11.81 10.96 -10.79
C LYS A 124 10.85 10.37 -11.82
N VAL A 125 10.38 9.12 -11.64
CA VAL A 125 9.46 8.50 -12.59
C VAL A 125 8.01 8.47 -12.09
N VAL A 126 7.77 8.89 -10.86
CA VAL A 126 6.40 8.85 -10.30
C VAL A 126 5.44 9.71 -11.13
N ASP A 127 5.87 10.90 -11.55
CA ASP A 127 5.02 11.81 -12.34
C ASP A 127 4.97 11.47 -13.82
N ALA A 128 5.80 10.53 -14.28
CA ALA A 128 5.79 10.12 -15.69
C ALA A 128 4.56 9.26 -15.97
N THR A 129 4.11 9.29 -17.23
CA THR A 129 2.96 8.48 -17.65
C THR A 129 3.16 7.01 -17.35
N GLU A 130 4.36 6.48 -17.58
CA GLU A 130 4.67 5.08 -17.31
C GLU A 130 4.62 4.76 -15.82
N GLY A 131 5.08 5.69 -14.97
CA GLY A 131 5.03 5.52 -13.53
C GLY A 131 3.60 5.46 -13.01
N MET A 132 2.75 6.36 -13.49
CA MET A 132 1.34 6.37 -13.11
C MET A 132 0.62 5.12 -13.61
N ARG A 133 0.92 4.69 -14.85
CA ARG A 133 0.32 3.46 -15.40
C ARG A 133 0.75 2.23 -14.60
N ALA A 134 2.01 2.16 -14.20
CA ALA A 134 2.49 1.04 -13.38
C ALA A 134 1.76 0.98 -12.03
N CYS A 135 1.51 2.14 -11.41
CA CYS A 135 0.72 2.20 -10.18
C CYS A 135 -0.70 1.70 -10.41
N GLN A 136 -1.35 2.16 -11.47
CA GLN A 136 -2.70 1.72 -11.81
C GLN A 136 -2.75 0.22 -12.08
N ASP A 137 -1.76 -0.32 -12.77
CA ASP A 137 -1.68 -1.75 -13.06
C ASP A 137 -1.53 -2.58 -11.79
N TYR A 138 -0.73 -2.10 -10.83
CA TYR A 138 -0.58 -2.76 -9.55
C TYR A 138 -1.92 -2.85 -8.81
N GLY A 139 -2.63 -1.72 -8.73
CA GLY A 139 -3.95 -1.67 -8.10
C GLY A 139 -4.98 -2.52 -8.80
N ARG A 140 -4.98 -2.49 -10.14
CA ARG A 140 -5.92 -3.29 -10.94
C ARG A 140 -5.71 -4.78 -10.73
N ALA A 141 -4.45 -5.22 -10.69
CA ALA A 141 -4.13 -6.64 -10.47
C ALA A 141 -4.62 -7.10 -9.10
N MET A 142 -4.43 -6.28 -8.07
CA MET A 142 -4.93 -6.61 -6.74
C MET A 142 -6.45 -6.65 -6.68
N GLY A 143 -7.10 -5.70 -7.32
CA GLY A 143 -8.56 -5.68 -7.38
C GLY A 143 -9.13 -6.90 -8.09
N LYS A 144 -8.50 -7.32 -9.19
CA LYS A 144 -8.91 -8.53 -9.91
C LYS A 144 -8.76 -9.78 -9.05
N LYS A 145 -7.69 -9.84 -8.28
CA LYS A 145 -7.45 -10.98 -7.38
C LYS A 145 -8.55 -11.07 -6.33
N LEU A 146 -8.97 -9.95 -5.76
CA LEU A 146 -10.06 -9.90 -4.79
C LEU A 146 -11.38 -10.34 -5.40
N ALA A 147 -11.65 -9.94 -6.64
CA ALA A 147 -12.88 -10.29 -7.33
C ALA A 147 -12.99 -11.80 -7.60
N GLN A 148 -11.85 -12.49 -7.69
CA GLN A 148 -11.81 -13.94 -7.91
C GLN A 148 -12.01 -14.74 -6.63
N GLY A 149 -11.71 -14.11 -5.51
CA GLY A 149 -11.80 -14.74 -4.20
C GLY A 149 -13.09 -14.42 -3.52
#